data_8eb6bf9eb6c32e416e34ae622ecf0672
#
_entry.id   8eb6bf9eb6c32e416e34ae622ecf0672
#
_cell.length_a   1.000
_cell.length_b   1.000
_cell.length_c   1.000
_cell.angle_alpha   90.00
_cell.angle_beta   90.00
_cell.angle_gamma   90.00
#
_symmetry.space_group_name_H-M   'P 1'
#
loop_
_entity.id
_entity.type
_entity.pdbx_description
1 polymer ?
#
loop_
_entity_poly.entity_id
_entity_poly.type
_entity_poly.pdbx_seq_one_letter_code
_entity_poly.pdbx_strand_id
1 'polypeptide(L)'
;GANQAAMKEVFEVGETIFSQMITVDVLVANVWMAGLLIIAGKSRQIDAWLKADTSAIDTLKDRISAYQAETLRVPKTADTLMVLAAGFSVTALSHFLSGRISAGFEELALTNPWIKDFNLTSTFFWLVVLATTGGVLLSFTRLRNLEGVGASRIATVFLYLLVVTIGLKMDVFAIFNNPGVFVIGGIWMLIHILLLVGVTILIRAPVFFMAVGSKANIGGAVSAPIVAAAFHPALAPVGVLLAVLGYALGTYAAWLCGLLMQAVAPPV
;
A
#
# COMPACT_ATOMS: atom_id res chain seq x y z
N GLY A 1 -3.09 -4.70 -6.49
CA GLY A 1 -3.09 -3.27 -6.52
C GLY A 1 -2.04 -2.61 -7.42
N ALA A 2 -1.42 -1.51 -6.95
CA ALA A 2 -0.49 -0.73 -7.78
C ALA A 2 0.70 -1.55 -8.30
N ASN A 3 1.30 -2.39 -7.46
CA ASN A 3 2.41 -3.25 -7.87
C ASN A 3 1.99 -4.30 -8.91
N GLN A 4 0.76 -4.82 -8.86
CA GLN A 4 0.25 -5.71 -9.90
C GLN A 4 0.14 -5.00 -11.26
N ALA A 5 -0.32 -3.75 -11.28
CA ALA A 5 -0.40 -2.98 -12.51
C ALA A 5 1.00 -2.75 -13.11
N ALA A 6 1.99 -2.44 -12.27
CA ALA A 6 3.38 -2.31 -12.72
C ALA A 6 3.94 -3.64 -13.28
N MET A 7 3.72 -4.74 -12.57
CA MET A 7 4.20 -6.07 -12.98
C MET A 7 3.50 -6.56 -14.26
N LYS A 8 2.22 -6.21 -14.45
CA LYS A 8 1.51 -6.49 -15.70
C LYS A 8 2.27 -5.94 -16.90
N GLU A 9 2.69 -4.68 -16.82
CA GLU A 9 3.43 -4.03 -17.93
C GLU A 9 4.84 -4.61 -18.09
N VAL A 10 5.54 -4.90 -16.98
CA VAL A 10 6.91 -5.45 -17.02
C VAL A 10 6.95 -6.86 -17.62
N PHE A 11 5.97 -7.71 -17.28
CA PHE A 11 5.93 -9.11 -17.71
C PHE A 11 4.93 -9.37 -18.82
N GLU A 12 4.38 -8.30 -19.44
CA GLU A 12 3.46 -8.34 -20.59
C GLU A 12 2.24 -9.25 -20.35
N VAL A 13 1.69 -9.22 -19.12
CA VAL A 13 0.58 -10.08 -18.73
C VAL A 13 -0.71 -9.67 -19.43
N GLY A 14 -1.38 -10.62 -20.10
CA GLY A 14 -2.62 -10.37 -20.83
C GLY A 14 -3.76 -9.84 -19.95
N GLU A 15 -4.63 -9.00 -20.52
CA GLU A 15 -5.73 -8.31 -19.83
C GLU A 15 -6.69 -9.27 -19.12
N THR A 16 -6.98 -10.42 -19.71
CA THR A 16 -7.91 -11.41 -19.14
C THR A 16 -7.39 -11.97 -17.82
N ILE A 17 -6.14 -12.45 -17.80
CA ILE A 17 -5.50 -12.97 -16.59
C ILE A 17 -5.35 -11.85 -15.55
N PHE A 18 -4.97 -10.66 -15.97
CA PHE A 18 -4.83 -9.52 -15.08
C PHE A 18 -6.15 -9.16 -14.39
N SER A 19 -7.27 -9.07 -15.14
CA SER A 19 -8.61 -8.79 -14.59
C SER A 19 -9.06 -9.86 -13.60
N GLN A 20 -8.84 -11.13 -13.89
CA GLN A 20 -9.12 -12.26 -12.99
C GLN A 20 -8.29 -12.17 -11.71
N MET A 21 -6.99 -11.91 -11.83
CA MET A 21 -6.08 -11.82 -10.67
C MET A 21 -6.37 -10.61 -9.77
N ILE A 22 -6.83 -9.48 -10.33
CA ILE A 22 -7.33 -8.35 -9.52
C ILE A 22 -8.52 -8.80 -8.67
N THR A 23 -9.46 -9.53 -9.27
CA THR A 23 -10.65 -10.02 -8.55
C THR A 23 -10.25 -10.96 -7.41
N VAL A 24 -9.32 -11.88 -7.67
CA VAL A 24 -8.75 -12.79 -6.66
C VAL A 24 -8.10 -12.01 -5.53
N ASP A 25 -7.20 -11.07 -5.86
CA ASP A 25 -6.47 -10.23 -4.89
C ASP A 25 -7.45 -9.50 -3.97
N VAL A 26 -8.46 -8.85 -4.54
CA VAL A 26 -9.45 -8.10 -3.75
C VAL A 26 -10.26 -9.00 -2.85
N LEU A 27 -10.77 -10.13 -3.35
CA LEU A 27 -11.59 -11.04 -2.54
C LEU A 27 -10.80 -11.68 -1.41
N VAL A 28 -9.65 -12.28 -1.73
CA VAL A 28 -8.82 -12.98 -0.75
C VAL A 28 -8.25 -12.01 0.28
N ALA A 29 -7.81 -10.83 -0.15
CA ALA A 29 -7.32 -9.79 0.74
C ALA A 29 -8.39 -9.24 1.69
N ASN A 30 -9.66 -9.13 1.24
CA ASN A 30 -10.75 -8.66 2.10
C ASN A 30 -11.19 -9.73 3.12
N VAL A 31 -11.22 -11.00 2.72
CA VAL A 31 -11.45 -12.11 3.67
C VAL A 31 -10.37 -12.11 4.76
N TRP A 32 -9.10 -11.95 4.38
CA TRP A 32 -8.01 -11.84 5.34
C TRP A 32 -8.13 -10.59 6.21
N MET A 33 -8.56 -9.45 5.65
CA MET A 33 -8.80 -8.23 6.42
C MET A 33 -9.84 -8.44 7.52
N ALA A 34 -10.93 -9.15 7.23
CA ALA A 34 -11.93 -9.49 8.25
C ALA A 34 -11.30 -10.30 9.38
N GLY A 35 -10.45 -11.27 9.08
CA GLY A 35 -9.66 -12.02 10.06
C GLY A 35 -8.77 -11.11 10.91
N LEU A 36 -8.05 -10.17 10.29
CA LEU A 36 -7.18 -9.22 11.00
C LEU A 36 -7.96 -8.28 11.92
N LEU A 37 -9.16 -7.84 11.54
CA LEU A 37 -10.03 -7.02 12.39
C LEU A 37 -10.51 -7.78 13.63
N ILE A 38 -10.82 -9.09 13.49
CA ILE A 38 -11.14 -9.97 14.63
C ILE A 38 -9.91 -10.10 15.55
N ILE A 39 -8.72 -10.30 14.97
CA ILE A 39 -7.46 -10.38 15.69
C ILE A 39 -7.18 -9.06 16.44
N ALA A 40 -7.40 -7.91 15.81
CA ALA A 40 -7.23 -6.60 16.43
C ALA A 40 -8.09 -6.45 17.70
N GLY A 41 -9.34 -6.92 17.65
CA GLY A 41 -10.24 -6.92 18.81
C GLY A 41 -9.76 -7.80 19.98
N LYS A 42 -8.87 -8.76 19.72
CA LYS A 42 -8.27 -9.65 20.73
C LYS A 42 -6.78 -9.41 20.96
N SER A 43 -6.23 -8.32 20.45
CA SER A 43 -4.79 -8.05 20.42
C SER A 43 -4.14 -8.16 21.81
N ARG A 44 -4.72 -7.56 22.84
CA ARG A 44 -4.19 -7.63 24.22
C ARG A 44 -4.01 -9.06 24.74
N GLN A 45 -4.96 -9.96 24.42
CA GLN A 45 -4.90 -11.36 24.85
C GLN A 45 -3.79 -12.10 24.10
N ILE A 46 -3.68 -11.86 22.79
CA ILE A 46 -2.69 -12.49 21.93
C ILE A 46 -1.30 -11.98 22.28
N ASP A 47 -1.11 -10.66 22.47
CA ASP A 47 0.16 -10.06 22.85
C ASP A 47 0.64 -10.57 24.23
N ALA A 48 -0.28 -10.71 25.18
CA ALA A 48 0.02 -11.31 26.49
C ALA A 48 0.47 -12.78 26.37
N TRP A 49 -0.20 -13.56 25.51
CA TRP A 49 0.18 -14.95 25.23
C TRP A 49 1.53 -15.05 24.54
N LEU A 50 1.83 -14.18 23.59
CA LEU A 50 3.11 -14.09 22.89
C LEU A 50 4.22 -13.53 23.78
N LYS A 51 3.88 -12.90 24.91
CA LYS A 51 4.79 -12.08 25.74
C LYS A 51 5.45 -10.99 24.90
N ALA A 52 4.68 -10.36 24.02
CA ALA A 52 5.16 -9.30 23.13
C ALA A 52 5.34 -7.99 23.90
N ASP A 53 6.40 -7.25 23.58
CA ASP A 53 6.61 -5.90 24.11
C ASP A 53 5.82 -4.86 23.29
N THR A 54 4.74 -4.34 23.87
CA THR A 54 3.86 -3.33 23.24
C THR A 54 4.24 -1.90 23.58
N SER A 55 5.28 -1.66 24.38
CA SER A 55 5.67 -0.34 24.89
C SER A 55 5.91 0.70 23.78
N ALA A 56 6.54 0.28 22.68
CA ALA A 56 6.77 1.14 21.52
C ALA A 56 5.45 1.60 20.87
N ILE A 57 4.43 0.74 20.81
CA ILE A 57 3.11 1.06 20.22
C ILE A 57 2.36 2.02 21.15
N ASP A 58 2.38 1.78 22.45
CA ASP A 58 1.74 2.65 23.42
C ASP A 58 2.38 4.04 23.42
N THR A 59 3.71 4.11 23.39
CA THR A 59 4.45 5.38 23.25
C THR A 59 4.09 6.10 21.95
N LEU A 60 4.02 5.38 20.83
CA LEU A 60 3.67 5.94 19.53
C LEU A 60 2.24 6.49 19.53
N LYS A 61 1.29 5.72 20.05
CA LYS A 61 -0.11 6.12 20.21
C LYS A 61 -0.25 7.41 21.02
N ASP A 62 0.43 7.50 22.16
CA ASP A 62 0.37 8.66 23.02
C ASP A 62 0.97 9.90 22.34
N ARG A 63 2.12 9.76 21.65
CA ARG A 63 2.74 10.86 20.88
C ARG A 63 1.84 11.35 19.74
N ILE A 64 1.21 10.44 18.99
CA ILE A 64 0.32 10.82 17.89
C ILE A 64 -0.95 11.48 18.45
N SER A 65 -1.53 10.95 19.52
CA SER A 65 -2.71 11.52 20.16
C SER A 65 -2.42 12.92 20.72
N ALA A 66 -1.26 13.14 21.36
CA ALA A 66 -0.83 14.44 21.83
C ALA A 66 -0.65 15.44 20.68
N TYR A 67 0.04 15.02 19.60
CA TYR A 67 0.21 15.85 18.40
C TYR A 67 -1.12 16.24 17.76
N GLN A 68 -2.06 15.28 17.64
CA GLN A 68 -3.39 15.56 17.10
C GLN A 68 -4.17 16.54 18.00
N ALA A 69 -4.11 16.36 19.32
CA ALA A 69 -4.77 17.28 20.25
C ALA A 69 -4.21 18.70 20.17
N GLU A 70 -2.89 18.86 19.99
CA GLU A 70 -2.22 20.16 19.85
C GLU A 70 -2.53 20.86 18.53
N THR A 71 -2.62 20.07 17.43
CA THR A 71 -2.80 20.62 16.07
C THR A 71 -4.25 20.74 15.64
N LEU A 72 -5.20 20.04 16.32
CA LEU A 72 -6.61 20.02 15.95
C LEU A 72 -7.22 21.40 16.06
N ARG A 73 -7.83 21.86 14.97
CA ARG A 73 -8.58 23.11 14.91
C ARG A 73 -9.77 23.01 13.97
N VAL A 74 -10.74 23.90 14.14
CA VAL A 74 -11.91 23.95 13.24
C VAL A 74 -11.46 24.34 11.83
N PRO A 75 -11.73 23.49 10.82
CA PRO A 75 -11.33 23.78 9.44
C PRO A 75 -12.08 24.97 8.87
N LYS A 76 -11.36 25.83 8.16
CA LYS A 76 -11.92 26.91 7.33
C LYS A 76 -11.87 26.50 5.86
N THR A 77 -12.67 27.11 5.00
CA THR A 77 -12.63 26.87 3.55
C THR A 77 -11.23 27.05 2.97
N ALA A 78 -10.49 28.05 3.44
CA ALA A 78 -9.09 28.28 3.02
C ALA A 78 -8.18 27.09 3.35
N ASP A 79 -8.40 26.41 4.48
CA ASP A 79 -7.61 25.23 4.85
C ASP A 79 -7.89 24.05 3.90
N THR A 80 -9.14 23.81 3.57
CA THR A 80 -9.55 22.79 2.59
C THR A 80 -8.91 23.07 1.22
N LEU A 81 -8.99 24.32 0.75
CA LEU A 81 -8.36 24.72 -0.50
C LEU A 81 -6.84 24.54 -0.46
N MET A 82 -6.20 24.83 0.67
CA MET A 82 -4.76 24.68 0.85
C MET A 82 -4.35 23.19 0.82
N VAL A 83 -5.13 22.29 1.43
CA VAL A 83 -4.91 20.83 1.34
C VAL A 83 -5.01 20.36 -0.09
N LEU A 84 -6.06 20.76 -0.81
CA LEU A 84 -6.26 20.40 -2.21
C LEU A 84 -5.16 20.98 -3.10
N ALA A 85 -4.82 22.26 -2.92
CA ALA A 85 -3.75 22.90 -3.67
C ALA A 85 -2.38 22.20 -3.46
N ALA A 86 -2.04 21.85 -2.23
CA ALA A 86 -0.80 21.10 -1.94
C ALA A 86 -0.80 19.73 -2.63
N GLY A 87 -1.88 18.95 -2.49
CA GLY A 87 -1.99 17.63 -3.11
C GLY A 87 -1.95 17.68 -4.64
N PHE A 88 -2.76 18.55 -5.24
CA PHE A 88 -2.78 18.70 -6.71
C PHE A 88 -1.48 19.29 -7.27
N SER A 89 -0.82 20.21 -6.57
CA SER A 89 0.47 20.75 -7.01
C SER A 89 1.56 19.69 -7.04
N VAL A 90 1.65 18.85 -5.99
CA VAL A 90 2.59 17.72 -5.97
C VAL A 90 2.26 16.74 -7.09
N THR A 91 0.98 16.40 -7.27
CA THR A 91 0.54 15.48 -8.33
C THR A 91 0.86 16.03 -9.71
N ALA A 92 0.54 17.29 -9.99
CA ALA A 92 0.82 17.94 -11.28
C ALA A 92 2.32 17.99 -11.58
N LEU A 93 3.13 18.36 -10.57
CA LEU A 93 4.59 18.38 -10.72
C LEU A 93 5.14 16.97 -10.95
N SER A 94 4.62 15.98 -10.24
CA SER A 94 5.01 14.58 -10.42
C SER A 94 4.67 14.06 -11.80
N HIS A 95 3.49 14.38 -12.34
CA HIS A 95 3.13 14.05 -13.74
C HIS A 95 4.05 14.73 -14.75
N PHE A 96 4.33 16.01 -14.56
CA PHE A 96 5.19 16.76 -15.46
C PHE A 96 6.63 16.20 -15.49
N LEU A 97 7.18 15.89 -14.33
CA LEU A 97 8.54 15.39 -14.20
C LEU A 97 8.66 13.91 -14.61
N SER A 98 7.68 13.08 -14.24
CA SER A 98 7.73 11.64 -14.53
C SER A 98 7.84 11.33 -16.01
N GLY A 99 7.08 12.03 -16.87
CA GLY A 99 7.16 11.85 -18.31
C GLY A 99 8.52 12.26 -18.90
N ARG A 100 9.14 13.29 -18.35
CA ARG A 100 10.47 13.75 -18.80
C ARG A 100 11.58 12.82 -18.34
N ILE A 101 11.49 12.35 -17.11
CA ILE A 101 12.48 11.43 -16.54
C ILE A 101 12.40 10.08 -17.26
N SER A 102 11.19 9.52 -17.45
CA SER A 102 11.03 8.25 -18.14
C SER A 102 11.53 8.31 -19.61
N ALA A 103 11.24 9.39 -20.32
CA ALA A 103 11.74 9.59 -21.69
C ALA A 103 13.28 9.63 -21.74
N GLY A 104 13.93 10.30 -20.77
CA GLY A 104 15.39 10.28 -20.65
C GLY A 104 15.95 8.88 -20.38
N PHE A 105 15.27 8.09 -19.54
CA PHE A 105 15.67 6.71 -19.32
C PHE A 105 15.37 5.78 -20.50
N GLU A 106 14.31 6.03 -21.27
CA GLU A 106 14.07 5.31 -22.53
C GLU A 106 15.21 5.49 -23.53
N GLU A 107 15.70 6.72 -23.70
CA GLU A 107 16.85 7.02 -24.56
C GLU A 107 18.12 6.31 -24.05
N LEU A 108 18.40 6.37 -22.75
CA LEU A 108 19.53 5.67 -22.14
C LEU A 108 19.41 4.14 -22.24
N ALA A 109 18.21 3.60 -22.24
CA ALA A 109 17.94 2.18 -22.34
C ALA A 109 18.26 1.59 -23.74
N LEU A 110 18.39 2.42 -24.75
CA LEU A 110 18.85 1.99 -26.09
C LEU A 110 20.30 1.48 -26.05
N THR A 111 21.12 2.07 -25.19
CA THR A 111 22.54 1.66 -25.02
C THR A 111 22.76 0.80 -23.79
N ASN A 112 21.82 0.82 -22.82
CA ASN A 112 21.91 0.09 -21.55
C ASN A 112 20.63 -0.68 -21.26
N PRO A 113 20.43 -1.89 -21.83
CA PRO A 113 19.18 -2.65 -21.70
C PRO A 113 18.73 -2.92 -20.28
N TRP A 114 19.66 -3.07 -19.32
CA TRP A 114 19.37 -3.30 -17.91
C TRP A 114 18.49 -2.21 -17.26
N ILE A 115 18.43 -1.01 -17.84
CA ILE A 115 17.59 0.10 -17.34
C ILE A 115 16.11 -0.29 -17.37
N LYS A 116 15.68 -1.08 -18.38
CA LYS A 116 14.31 -1.59 -18.48
C LYS A 116 13.98 -2.56 -17.35
N ASP A 117 14.95 -3.39 -16.97
CA ASP A 117 14.78 -4.41 -15.93
C ASP A 117 14.49 -3.78 -14.55
N PHE A 118 14.95 -2.54 -14.33
CA PHE A 118 14.67 -1.78 -13.11
C PHE A 118 13.43 -0.87 -13.19
N ASN A 119 12.62 -1.00 -14.23
CA ASN A 119 11.39 -0.19 -14.42
C ASN A 119 11.65 1.34 -14.53
N LEU A 120 12.88 1.75 -14.80
CA LEU A 120 13.25 3.16 -14.86
C LEU A 120 12.67 3.88 -16.10
N THR A 121 12.22 3.14 -17.10
CA THR A 121 11.51 3.66 -18.28
C THR A 121 10.02 3.89 -18.00
N SER A 122 9.47 3.41 -16.88
CA SER A 122 8.06 3.54 -16.56
C SER A 122 7.72 4.94 -16.03
N THR A 123 6.89 5.67 -16.77
CA THR A 123 6.32 6.95 -16.31
C THR A 123 5.53 6.80 -15.01
N PHE A 124 4.79 5.69 -14.86
CA PHE A 124 4.02 5.43 -13.65
C PHE A 124 4.92 5.19 -12.42
N PHE A 125 6.03 4.48 -12.59
CA PHE A 125 7.03 4.32 -11.53
C PHE A 125 7.51 5.68 -11.01
N TRP A 126 7.95 6.56 -11.92
CA TRP A 126 8.42 7.90 -11.53
C TRP A 126 7.32 8.76 -10.94
N LEU A 127 6.10 8.66 -11.45
CA LEU A 127 4.95 9.37 -10.88
C LEU A 127 4.77 9.01 -9.39
N VAL A 128 4.78 7.72 -9.05
CA VAL A 128 4.62 7.26 -7.67
C VAL A 128 5.80 7.69 -6.81
N VAL A 129 7.03 7.51 -7.30
CA VAL A 129 8.25 7.92 -6.57
C VAL A 129 8.25 9.42 -6.28
N LEU A 130 7.96 10.24 -7.28
CA LEU A 130 7.96 11.70 -7.15
C LEU A 130 6.84 12.20 -6.24
N ALA A 131 5.61 11.66 -6.40
CA ALA A 131 4.48 12.04 -5.56
C ALA A 131 4.72 11.65 -4.10
N THR A 132 5.26 10.47 -3.85
CA THR A 132 5.62 10.00 -2.50
C THR A 132 6.72 10.87 -1.89
N THR A 133 7.81 11.09 -2.64
CA THR A 133 8.92 11.94 -2.20
C THR A 133 8.46 13.36 -1.93
N GLY A 134 7.64 13.93 -2.84
CA GLY A 134 7.04 15.26 -2.67
C GLY A 134 6.20 15.35 -1.40
N GLY A 135 5.35 14.35 -1.14
CA GLY A 135 4.54 14.26 0.09
C GLY A 135 5.42 14.19 1.35
N VAL A 136 6.48 13.36 1.33
CA VAL A 136 7.44 13.27 2.44
C VAL A 136 8.16 14.60 2.65
N LEU A 137 8.63 15.26 1.61
CA LEU A 137 9.27 16.57 1.72
C LEU A 137 8.33 17.62 2.31
N LEU A 138 7.06 17.64 1.89
CA LEU A 138 6.05 18.54 2.45
C LEU A 138 5.79 18.27 3.95
N SER A 139 5.94 17.03 4.40
CA SER A 139 5.76 16.67 5.81
C SER A 139 6.80 17.31 6.75
N PHE A 140 7.96 17.74 6.23
CA PHE A 140 8.96 18.50 6.98
C PHE A 140 8.70 20.01 6.99
N THR A 141 7.68 20.48 6.27
CA THR A 141 7.31 21.88 6.21
C THR A 141 6.14 22.18 7.17
N ARG A 142 5.74 23.45 7.23
CA ARG A 142 4.54 23.87 8.00
C ARG A 142 3.23 23.28 7.46
N LEU A 143 3.24 22.74 6.24
CA LEU A 143 2.06 22.11 5.63
C LEU A 143 1.62 20.85 6.38
N ARG A 144 2.50 20.19 7.15
CA ARG A 144 2.11 19.08 8.03
C ARG A 144 1.00 19.46 9.02
N ASN A 145 0.91 20.74 9.41
CA ASN A 145 -0.13 21.21 10.35
C ASN A 145 -1.53 21.20 9.72
N LEU A 146 -1.65 20.99 8.39
CA LEU A 146 -2.93 20.77 7.73
C LEU A 146 -3.59 19.44 8.15
N GLU A 147 -2.84 18.53 8.78
CA GLU A 147 -3.43 17.35 9.43
C GLU A 147 -4.43 17.75 10.52
N GLY A 148 -4.15 18.81 11.28
CA GLY A 148 -5.06 19.35 12.29
C GLY A 148 -6.41 19.86 11.75
N VAL A 149 -6.51 20.11 10.45
CA VAL A 149 -7.77 20.48 9.75
C VAL A 149 -8.34 19.36 8.89
N GLY A 150 -7.77 18.16 8.98
CA GLY A 150 -8.30 16.94 8.36
C GLY A 150 -7.75 16.63 6.99
N ALA A 151 -6.48 16.95 6.71
CA ALA A 151 -5.83 16.58 5.45
C ALA A 151 -5.96 15.08 5.14
N SER A 152 -5.73 14.19 6.12
CA SER A 152 -5.92 12.75 5.98
C SER A 152 -7.36 12.35 5.66
N ARG A 153 -8.36 13.07 6.17
CA ARG A 153 -9.77 12.80 5.84
C ARG A 153 -10.06 13.08 4.37
N ILE A 154 -9.55 14.19 3.83
CA ILE A 154 -9.65 14.53 2.42
C ILE A 154 -8.93 13.49 1.57
N ALA A 155 -7.71 13.10 1.94
CA ALA A 155 -6.95 12.05 1.27
C ALA A 155 -7.73 10.72 1.24
N THR A 156 -8.42 10.36 2.33
CA THR A 156 -9.24 9.15 2.40
C THR A 156 -10.38 9.15 1.37
N VAL A 157 -10.99 10.31 1.08
CA VAL A 157 -12.01 10.41 0.01
C VAL A 157 -11.40 10.04 -1.34
N PHE A 158 -10.21 10.57 -1.68
CA PHE A 158 -9.53 10.21 -2.93
C PHE A 158 -9.11 8.74 -2.97
N LEU A 159 -8.72 8.16 -1.82
CA LEU A 159 -8.44 6.73 -1.72
C LEU A 159 -9.69 5.89 -2.01
N TYR A 160 -10.85 6.26 -1.50
CA TYR A 160 -12.10 5.55 -1.81
C TYR A 160 -12.48 5.67 -3.29
N LEU A 161 -12.29 6.84 -3.90
CA LEU A 161 -12.47 7.00 -5.35
C LEU A 161 -11.54 6.08 -6.13
N LEU A 162 -10.26 5.98 -5.74
CA LEU A 162 -9.32 5.03 -6.34
C LEU A 162 -9.80 3.58 -6.19
N VAL A 163 -10.29 3.18 -5.00
CA VAL A 163 -10.84 1.83 -4.79
C VAL A 163 -12.00 1.54 -5.71
N VAL A 164 -12.92 2.50 -5.89
CA VAL A 164 -14.06 2.35 -6.81
C VAL A 164 -13.56 2.15 -8.24
N THR A 165 -12.59 2.94 -8.70
CA THR A 165 -12.05 2.79 -10.07
C THR A 165 -11.36 1.44 -10.29
N ILE A 166 -10.69 0.90 -9.27
CA ILE A 166 -10.12 -0.46 -9.32
C ILE A 166 -11.25 -1.50 -9.35
N GLY A 167 -12.27 -1.33 -8.50
CA GLY A 167 -13.42 -2.23 -8.44
C GLY A 167 -14.18 -2.35 -9.76
N LEU A 168 -14.27 -1.25 -10.52
CA LEU A 168 -14.91 -1.25 -11.85
C LEU A 168 -14.15 -2.09 -12.91
N LYS A 169 -12.88 -2.39 -12.67
CA LYS A 169 -12.07 -3.27 -13.54
C LYS A 169 -12.13 -4.75 -13.16
N MET A 170 -12.84 -5.08 -12.08
CA MET A 170 -12.92 -6.46 -11.62
C MET A 170 -13.90 -7.28 -12.46
N ASP A 171 -13.48 -8.49 -12.83
CA ASP A 171 -14.39 -9.51 -13.38
C ASP A 171 -14.92 -10.39 -12.24
N VAL A 172 -16.08 -10.02 -11.70
CA VAL A 172 -16.71 -10.75 -10.58
C VAL A 172 -17.14 -12.18 -10.99
N PHE A 173 -17.42 -12.40 -12.27
CA PHE A 173 -17.81 -13.71 -12.78
C PHE A 173 -16.63 -14.63 -13.07
N ALA A 174 -15.40 -14.12 -13.01
CA ALA A 174 -14.19 -14.91 -13.19
C ALA A 174 -14.09 -16.12 -12.25
N ILE A 175 -14.70 -16.04 -11.05
CA ILE A 175 -14.73 -17.13 -10.08
C ILE A 175 -15.42 -18.37 -10.64
N PHE A 176 -16.46 -18.20 -11.47
CA PHE A 176 -17.21 -19.30 -12.07
C PHE A 176 -16.54 -19.81 -13.33
N ASN A 177 -15.85 -18.94 -14.06
CA ASN A 177 -15.19 -19.25 -15.34
C ASN A 177 -13.82 -19.90 -15.14
N ASN A 178 -13.09 -19.52 -14.09
CA ASN A 178 -11.75 -20.03 -13.82
C ASN A 178 -11.49 -20.19 -12.31
N PRO A 179 -12.11 -21.19 -11.65
CA PRO A 179 -11.96 -21.38 -10.20
C PRO A 179 -10.53 -21.70 -9.77
N GLY A 180 -9.70 -22.23 -10.69
CA GLY A 180 -8.29 -22.55 -10.41
C GLY A 180 -7.48 -21.31 -9.99
N VAL A 181 -7.76 -20.14 -10.54
CA VAL A 181 -7.08 -18.88 -10.20
C VAL A 181 -7.36 -18.49 -8.74
N PHE A 182 -8.58 -18.76 -8.25
CA PHE A 182 -8.95 -18.50 -6.84
C PHE A 182 -8.27 -19.47 -5.88
N VAL A 183 -8.09 -20.75 -6.30
CA VAL A 183 -7.30 -21.72 -5.51
C VAL A 183 -5.87 -21.26 -5.36
N ILE A 184 -5.24 -20.78 -6.45
CA ILE A 184 -3.88 -20.22 -6.42
C ILE A 184 -3.81 -19.03 -5.46
N GLY A 185 -4.77 -18.08 -5.53
CA GLY A 185 -4.86 -16.95 -4.62
C GLY A 185 -5.03 -17.36 -3.16
N GLY A 186 -5.84 -18.39 -2.90
CA GLY A 186 -6.02 -18.97 -1.57
C GLY A 186 -4.74 -19.59 -1.01
N ILE A 187 -4.02 -20.36 -1.81
CA ILE A 187 -2.73 -20.96 -1.43
C ILE A 187 -1.70 -19.86 -1.14
N TRP A 188 -1.59 -18.87 -2.01
CA TRP A 188 -0.70 -17.72 -1.81
C TRP A 188 -1.00 -17.00 -0.50
N MET A 189 -2.28 -16.71 -0.21
CA MET A 189 -2.67 -16.07 1.03
C MET A 189 -2.38 -16.95 2.24
N LEU A 190 -2.60 -18.26 2.16
CA LEU A 190 -2.31 -19.19 3.24
C LEU A 190 -0.80 -19.18 3.58
N ILE A 191 0.07 -19.23 2.56
CA ILE A 191 1.52 -19.13 2.74
C ILE A 191 1.87 -17.80 3.41
N HIS A 192 1.31 -16.69 2.95
CA HIS A 192 1.52 -15.36 3.54
C HIS A 192 1.12 -15.33 5.02
N ILE A 193 -0.05 -15.87 5.37
CA ILE A 193 -0.54 -15.94 6.76
C ILE A 193 0.41 -16.78 7.62
N LEU A 194 0.76 -17.98 7.15
CA LEU A 194 1.63 -18.89 7.90
C LEU A 194 3.01 -18.30 8.16
N LEU A 195 3.61 -17.66 7.15
CA LEU A 195 4.90 -16.99 7.30
C LEU A 195 4.83 -15.83 8.29
N LEU A 196 3.83 -14.95 8.16
CA LEU A 196 3.69 -13.81 9.07
C LEU A 196 3.40 -14.22 10.51
N VAL A 197 2.49 -15.15 10.71
CA VAL A 197 2.17 -15.68 12.05
C VAL A 197 3.39 -16.39 12.62
N GLY A 198 4.08 -17.20 11.83
CA GLY A 198 5.31 -17.91 12.24
C GLY A 198 6.41 -16.93 12.67
N VAL A 199 6.68 -15.90 11.88
CA VAL A 199 7.66 -14.86 12.24
C VAL A 199 7.21 -14.10 13.49
N THR A 200 5.94 -13.72 13.58
CA THR A 200 5.38 -13.00 14.75
C THR A 200 5.58 -13.76 16.04
N ILE A 201 5.32 -15.08 16.02
CA ILE A 201 5.52 -15.95 17.18
C ILE A 201 7.02 -16.09 17.49
N LEU A 202 7.86 -16.29 16.49
CA LEU A 202 9.30 -16.50 16.65
C LEU A 202 10.00 -15.32 17.30
N ILE A 203 9.70 -14.10 16.85
CA ILE A 203 10.30 -12.86 17.37
C ILE A 203 9.47 -12.21 18.48
N ARG A 204 8.33 -12.80 18.86
CA ARG A 204 7.39 -12.26 19.85
C ARG A 204 6.95 -10.84 19.50
N ALA A 205 6.69 -10.58 18.22
CA ALA A 205 6.27 -9.26 17.78
C ALA A 205 4.83 -8.96 18.24
N PRO A 206 4.52 -7.70 18.61
CA PRO A 206 3.15 -7.29 18.81
C PRO A 206 2.28 -7.52 17.57
N VAL A 207 1.07 -8.01 17.81
CA VAL A 207 0.10 -8.33 16.74
C VAL A 207 -0.22 -7.14 15.84
N PHE A 208 -0.10 -5.93 16.36
CA PHE A 208 -0.21 -4.70 15.58
C PHE A 208 0.70 -4.70 14.35
N PHE A 209 1.99 -5.00 14.51
CA PHE A 209 2.94 -4.98 13.40
C PHE A 209 2.62 -6.07 12.38
N MET A 210 2.22 -7.26 12.82
CA MET A 210 1.78 -8.33 11.94
C MET A 210 0.56 -7.90 11.11
N ALA A 211 -0.49 -7.40 11.77
CA ALA A 211 -1.75 -7.09 11.12
C ALA A 211 -1.62 -5.89 10.16
N VAL A 212 -1.00 -4.80 10.63
CA VAL A 212 -0.87 -3.57 9.84
C VAL A 212 0.18 -3.75 8.74
N GLY A 213 1.31 -4.44 9.02
CA GLY A 213 2.33 -4.76 8.04
C GLY A 213 1.79 -5.67 6.93
N SER A 214 1.00 -6.68 7.26
CA SER A 214 0.30 -7.51 6.28
C SER A 214 -0.57 -6.68 5.35
N LYS A 215 -1.39 -5.80 5.89
CA LYS A 215 -2.29 -4.97 5.06
C LYS A 215 -1.56 -3.85 4.33
N ALA A 216 -0.48 -3.34 4.86
CA ALA A 216 0.40 -2.42 4.14
C ALA A 216 0.97 -3.05 2.86
N ASN A 217 1.32 -4.33 2.93
CA ASN A 217 1.87 -5.08 1.79
C ASN A 217 0.78 -5.52 0.79
N ILE A 218 -0.36 -6.06 1.26
CA ILE A 218 -1.39 -6.64 0.38
C ILE A 218 -2.42 -5.61 -0.07
N GLY A 219 -2.99 -4.83 0.87
CA GLY A 219 -4.08 -3.89 0.58
C GLY A 219 -3.63 -2.43 0.45
N GLY A 220 -2.39 -2.14 0.81
CA GLY A 220 -1.76 -0.83 0.66
C GLY A 220 -2.42 0.28 1.47
N ALA A 221 -2.28 1.52 0.98
CA ALA A 221 -2.69 2.73 1.68
C ALA A 221 -4.20 2.87 1.93
N VAL A 222 -5.02 2.04 1.30
CA VAL A 222 -6.48 2.03 1.51
C VAL A 222 -6.85 1.24 2.76
N SER A 223 -6.31 0.04 2.92
CA SER A 223 -6.77 -0.90 3.95
C SER A 223 -5.87 -0.96 5.18
N ALA A 224 -4.58 -0.64 5.06
CA ALA A 224 -3.69 -0.62 6.20
C ALA A 224 -4.10 0.41 7.29
N PRO A 225 -4.54 1.64 6.94
CA PRO A 225 -5.07 2.58 7.93
C PRO A 225 -6.31 2.07 8.66
N ILE A 226 -7.18 1.33 7.97
CA ILE A 226 -8.40 0.75 8.56
C ILE A 226 -8.02 -0.27 9.63
N VAL A 227 -7.08 -1.15 9.32
CA VAL A 227 -6.60 -2.15 10.29
C VAL A 227 -5.84 -1.48 11.43
N ALA A 228 -5.01 -0.47 11.16
CA ALA A 228 -4.31 0.29 12.21
C ALA A 228 -5.30 1.00 13.16
N ALA A 229 -6.35 1.62 12.60
CA ALA A 229 -7.41 2.26 13.38
C ALA A 229 -8.21 1.30 14.26
N ALA A 230 -8.31 0.02 13.87
CA ALA A 230 -8.97 -1.00 14.68
C ALA A 230 -8.22 -1.32 15.99
N PHE A 231 -6.90 -1.09 16.05
CA PHE A 231 -6.13 -1.14 17.29
C PHE A 231 -6.28 0.17 18.09
N HIS A 232 -6.13 1.31 17.43
CA HIS A 232 -6.41 2.63 17.98
C HIS A 232 -6.54 3.67 16.85
N PRO A 233 -7.56 4.57 16.88
CA PRO A 233 -7.78 5.54 15.80
C PRO A 233 -6.56 6.43 15.48
N ALA A 234 -5.78 6.81 16.50
CA ALA A 234 -4.56 7.61 16.29
C ALA A 234 -3.48 6.88 15.48
N LEU A 235 -3.53 5.56 15.36
CA LEU A 235 -2.55 4.78 14.61
C LEU A 235 -2.84 4.68 13.10
N ALA A 236 -3.99 5.17 12.63
CA ALA A 236 -4.32 5.15 11.20
C ALA A 236 -3.22 5.75 10.30
N PRO A 237 -2.59 6.90 10.62
CA PRO A 237 -1.47 7.43 9.82
C PRO A 237 -0.26 6.50 9.73
N VAL A 238 -0.02 5.69 10.76
CA VAL A 238 1.06 4.68 10.73
C VAL A 238 0.79 3.63 9.67
N GLY A 239 -0.47 3.20 9.52
CA GLY A 239 -0.89 2.31 8.45
C GLY A 239 -0.60 2.87 7.06
N VAL A 240 -0.85 4.18 6.85
CA VAL A 240 -0.51 4.86 5.58
C VAL A 240 0.99 4.83 5.33
N LEU A 241 1.81 5.22 6.32
CA LEU A 241 3.27 5.26 6.19
C LEU A 241 3.85 3.88 5.88
N LEU A 242 3.39 2.85 6.57
CA LEU A 242 3.81 1.47 6.30
C LEU A 242 3.40 1.01 4.90
N ALA A 243 2.23 1.42 4.42
CA ALA A 243 1.77 1.09 3.08
C ALA A 243 2.62 1.77 1.99
N VAL A 244 2.99 3.03 2.19
CA VAL A 244 3.88 3.75 1.26
C VAL A 244 5.24 3.06 1.19
N LEU A 245 5.81 2.68 2.33
CA LEU A 245 7.04 1.89 2.39
C LEU A 245 6.86 0.53 1.70
N GLY A 246 5.71 -0.11 1.93
CA GLY A 246 5.34 -1.38 1.29
C GLY A 246 5.25 -1.27 -0.24
N TYR A 247 4.76 -0.17 -0.78
CA TYR A 247 4.76 0.05 -2.24
C TYR A 247 6.18 0.16 -2.80
N ALA A 248 7.06 0.93 -2.16
CA ALA A 248 8.42 1.09 -2.61
C ALA A 248 9.19 -0.24 -2.61
N LEU A 249 9.20 -0.95 -1.48
CA LEU A 249 9.88 -2.23 -1.35
C LEU A 249 9.20 -3.34 -2.16
N GLY A 250 7.87 -3.35 -2.17
CA GLY A 250 7.05 -4.38 -2.82
C GLY A 250 7.19 -4.38 -4.35
N THR A 251 7.43 -3.23 -4.98
CA THR A 251 7.67 -3.17 -6.42
C THR A 251 8.92 -3.95 -6.80
N TYR A 252 10.03 -3.72 -6.11
CA TYR A 252 11.29 -4.44 -6.38
C TYR A 252 11.21 -5.92 -6.01
N ALA A 253 10.55 -6.24 -4.88
CA ALA A 253 10.35 -7.63 -4.48
C ALA A 253 9.45 -8.40 -5.46
N ALA A 254 8.40 -7.77 -5.99
CA ALA A 254 7.52 -8.37 -6.99
C ALA A 254 8.26 -8.59 -8.32
N TRP A 255 9.07 -7.63 -8.74
CA TRP A 255 9.92 -7.78 -9.91
C TRP A 255 10.90 -8.94 -9.77
N LEU A 256 11.64 -9.01 -8.65
CA LEU A 256 12.55 -10.14 -8.38
C LEU A 256 11.81 -11.48 -8.37
N CYS A 257 10.63 -11.52 -7.74
CA CYS A 257 9.78 -12.70 -7.72
C CYS A 257 9.36 -13.12 -9.14
N GLY A 258 8.99 -12.16 -9.98
CA GLY A 258 8.65 -12.40 -11.39
C GLY A 258 9.82 -13.00 -12.17
N LEU A 259 11.04 -12.50 -12.00
CA LEU A 259 12.24 -13.07 -12.62
C LEU A 259 12.52 -14.51 -12.13
N LEU A 260 12.36 -14.76 -10.84
CA LEU A 260 12.52 -16.12 -10.30
C LEU A 260 11.46 -17.07 -10.85
N MET A 261 10.22 -16.61 -11.00
CA MET A 261 9.15 -17.40 -11.62
C MET A 261 9.43 -17.71 -13.09
N GLN A 262 9.93 -16.77 -13.87
CA GLN A 262 10.35 -17.00 -15.26
C GLN A 262 11.51 -18.00 -15.37
N ALA A 263 12.43 -17.99 -14.42
CA ALA A 263 13.54 -18.94 -14.39
C ALA A 263 13.07 -20.39 -14.13
N VAL A 264 11.98 -20.55 -13.35
CA VAL A 264 11.42 -21.88 -13.01
C VAL A 264 10.38 -22.36 -14.00
N ALA A 265 9.60 -21.45 -14.55
CA ALA A 265 8.54 -21.71 -15.52
C ALA A 265 8.67 -20.69 -16.67
N PRO A 266 9.61 -20.92 -17.62
CA PRO A 266 9.79 -20.00 -18.73
C PRO A 266 8.50 -19.90 -19.56
N PRO A 267 8.19 -18.70 -20.10
CA PRO A 267 7.03 -18.54 -21.00
C PRO A 267 7.18 -19.49 -22.20
N VAL A 268 6.07 -20.15 -22.52
CA VAL A 268 5.96 -21.09 -23.64
C VAL A 268 5.86 -20.32 -24.96
#